data_90a637892d9f6eddfb3d190db7b7b425
#
_entry.id   90a637892d9f6eddfb3d190db7b7b425
#
_cell.length_a   1.000
_cell.length_b   1.000
_cell.length_c   1.000
_cell.angle_alpha   90.00
_cell.angle_beta   90.00
_cell.angle_gamma   90.00
#
_symmetry.space_group_name_H-M   'P 1'
#
loop_
_entity.id
_entity.type
_entity.pdbx_description
1 polymer ?
#
loop_
_entity_poly.entity_id
_entity_poly.type
_entity_poly.pdbx_seq_one_letter_code
_entity_poly.pdbx_strand_id
1 'polypeptide(L)'
;MTIPFHLAFPVDNLDTARRFYKEILECEEGRSSDRWIDFNLYGHQIVAHLAPEECGLAKTGDVDGDQVPVKHFGVILDWSDWESLAEKLKNKEIKFIIEPHIRFKGEVGEQATKLFLDPRCKE
;
A
#
# COMPACT_ATOMS: atom_id res chain seq x y z
N MET A 1 -6.39 22.59 1.93
CA MET A 1 -7.22 21.38 1.85
C MET A 1 -6.80 20.56 0.63
N THR A 2 -6.51 19.29 0.82
CA THR A 2 -6.10 18.42 -0.28
C THR A 2 -7.31 17.78 -0.94
N ILE A 3 -7.31 17.78 -2.27
CA ILE A 3 -8.39 17.15 -3.04
C ILE A 3 -8.16 15.63 -3.00
N PRO A 4 -9.17 14.85 -2.63
CA PRO A 4 -9.03 13.39 -2.60
C PRO A 4 -8.71 12.80 -3.97
N PHE A 5 -7.85 11.81 -3.97
CA PHE A 5 -7.45 11.07 -5.16
C PHE A 5 -8.26 9.78 -5.24
N HIS A 6 -8.51 9.31 -6.45
CA HIS A 6 -9.22 8.04 -6.69
C HIS A 6 -8.35 7.11 -7.49
N LEU A 7 -8.24 5.86 -7.05
CA LEU A 7 -7.45 4.82 -7.74
C LEU A 7 -8.17 3.49 -7.65
N ALA A 8 -8.28 2.80 -8.77
CA ALA A 8 -8.81 1.45 -8.82
C ALA A 8 -7.70 0.48 -9.22
N PHE A 9 -7.68 -0.70 -8.61
CA PHE A 9 -6.64 -1.70 -8.86
C PHE A 9 -7.23 -3.11 -8.78
N PRO A 10 -6.60 -4.08 -9.46
CA PRO A 10 -7.10 -5.45 -9.43
C PRO A 10 -6.66 -6.19 -8.17
N VAL A 11 -7.52 -7.10 -7.72
CA VAL A 11 -7.18 -8.03 -6.64
C VAL A 11 -7.65 -9.43 -7.06
N ASP A 12 -7.02 -10.46 -6.51
CA ASP A 12 -7.39 -11.84 -6.81
C ASP A 12 -8.42 -12.41 -5.83
N ASN A 13 -8.63 -11.73 -4.71
CA ASN A 13 -9.55 -12.21 -3.67
C ASN A 13 -10.01 -11.02 -2.82
N LEU A 14 -11.33 -10.81 -2.76
CA LEU A 14 -11.88 -9.68 -2.01
C LEU A 14 -11.73 -9.83 -0.50
N ASP A 15 -11.83 -11.04 0.03
CA ASP A 15 -11.67 -11.25 1.47
C ASP A 15 -10.25 -10.93 1.93
N THR A 16 -9.26 -11.33 1.15
CA THR A 16 -7.86 -11.04 1.42
C THR A 16 -7.60 -9.53 1.34
N ALA A 17 -8.18 -8.87 0.34
CA ALA A 17 -8.05 -7.41 0.20
C ALA A 17 -8.69 -6.70 1.38
N ARG A 18 -9.89 -7.12 1.79
CA ARG A 18 -10.57 -6.51 2.93
C ARG A 18 -9.74 -6.67 4.20
N ARG A 19 -9.18 -7.84 4.42
CA ARG A 19 -8.34 -8.08 5.59
C ARG A 19 -7.12 -7.14 5.59
N PHE A 20 -6.48 -6.99 4.44
CA PHE A 20 -5.29 -6.14 4.35
C PHE A 20 -5.63 -4.66 4.57
N TYR A 21 -6.57 -4.13 3.79
CA TYR A 21 -6.85 -2.70 3.84
C TYR A 21 -7.67 -2.29 5.07
N LYS A 22 -8.64 -3.09 5.47
CA LYS A 22 -9.50 -2.74 6.60
C LYS A 22 -8.90 -3.13 7.95
N GLU A 23 -8.37 -4.35 8.07
CA GLU A 23 -7.90 -4.83 9.37
C GLU A 23 -6.44 -4.49 9.63
N ILE A 24 -5.58 -4.61 8.63
CA ILE A 24 -4.14 -4.37 8.80
C ILE A 24 -3.82 -2.89 8.68
N LEU A 25 -4.22 -2.23 7.59
CA LEU A 25 -4.00 -0.80 7.39
C LEU A 25 -5.03 0.07 8.09
N GLU A 26 -6.11 -0.52 8.59
CA GLU A 26 -7.17 0.18 9.31
C GLU A 26 -7.86 1.26 8.48
N CYS A 27 -7.99 1.01 7.17
CA CYS A 27 -8.77 1.87 6.30
C CYS A 27 -10.26 1.67 6.58
N GLU A 28 -11.01 2.76 6.53
CA GLU A 28 -12.46 2.67 6.63
C GLU A 28 -13.01 2.11 5.34
N GLU A 29 -13.92 1.14 5.43
CA GLU A 29 -14.56 0.55 4.25
C GLU A 29 -15.77 1.37 3.86
N GLY A 30 -15.89 1.69 2.56
CA GLY A 30 -17.05 2.39 2.04
C GLY A 30 -18.07 1.43 1.45
N ARG A 31 -18.44 1.66 0.19
CA ARG A 31 -19.39 0.79 -0.49
C ARG A 31 -18.69 -0.46 -1.01
N SER A 32 -19.47 -1.51 -1.22
CA SER A 32 -18.93 -2.75 -1.79
C SER A 32 -20.02 -3.52 -2.54
N SER A 33 -19.56 -4.44 -3.37
CA SER A 33 -20.43 -5.42 -4.06
C SER A 33 -19.70 -6.76 -3.99
N ASP A 34 -20.21 -7.73 -4.74
CA ASP A 34 -19.52 -9.02 -4.85
C ASP A 34 -18.30 -8.97 -5.79
N ARG A 35 -18.03 -7.80 -6.39
CA ARG A 35 -16.96 -7.63 -7.37
C ARG A 35 -15.95 -6.56 -7.01
N TRP A 36 -16.24 -5.69 -6.05
CA TRP A 36 -15.35 -4.58 -5.68
C TRP A 36 -15.62 -4.08 -4.26
N ILE A 37 -14.63 -3.40 -3.69
CA ILE A 37 -14.71 -2.79 -2.36
C ILE A 37 -14.02 -1.43 -2.40
N ASP A 38 -14.69 -0.40 -1.88
CA ASP A 38 -14.10 0.94 -1.68
C ASP A 38 -13.47 1.02 -0.30
N PHE A 39 -12.31 1.65 -0.23
CA PHE A 39 -11.64 1.96 1.05
C PHE A 39 -11.23 3.42 1.09
N ASN A 40 -11.19 3.98 2.29
CA ASN A 40 -10.64 5.31 2.54
C ASN A 40 -9.19 5.15 3.01
N LEU A 41 -8.24 5.55 2.17
CA LEU A 41 -6.80 5.51 2.50
C LEU A 41 -6.33 6.94 2.73
N TYR A 42 -6.24 7.33 4.01
CA TYR A 42 -5.82 8.69 4.40
C TYR A 42 -6.60 9.79 3.68
N GLY A 43 -7.91 9.62 3.53
CA GLY A 43 -8.77 10.59 2.87
C GLY A 43 -8.93 10.38 1.37
N HIS A 44 -8.21 9.43 0.78
CA HIS A 44 -8.32 9.14 -0.64
C HIS A 44 -9.14 7.89 -0.87
N GLN A 45 -9.84 7.82 -1.99
CA GLN A 45 -10.66 6.66 -2.33
C GLN A 45 -9.87 5.68 -3.16
N ILE A 46 -9.72 4.46 -2.66
CA ILE A 46 -9.13 3.37 -3.44
C ILE A 46 -10.16 2.27 -3.58
N VAL A 47 -10.15 1.58 -4.72
CA VAL A 47 -11.15 0.54 -5.03
C VAL A 47 -10.44 -0.74 -5.44
N ALA A 48 -10.70 -1.81 -4.69
CA ALA A 48 -10.20 -3.14 -5.02
C ALA A 48 -11.23 -3.82 -5.92
N HIS A 49 -10.85 -4.11 -7.18
CA HIS A 49 -11.71 -4.82 -8.13
C HIS A 49 -11.29 -6.26 -8.25
N LEU A 50 -12.25 -7.16 -8.16
CA LEU A 50 -11.97 -8.60 -8.32
C LEU A 50 -11.67 -8.88 -9.80
N ALA A 51 -10.39 -9.07 -10.10
CA ALA A 51 -9.92 -9.33 -11.45
C ALA A 51 -8.64 -10.18 -11.38
N PRO A 52 -8.77 -11.47 -11.01
CA PRO A 52 -7.60 -12.33 -10.85
C PRO A 52 -6.72 -12.41 -12.09
N GLU A 53 -7.32 -12.31 -13.27
CA GLU A 53 -6.61 -12.38 -14.56
C GLU A 53 -5.65 -11.21 -14.78
N GLU A 54 -5.83 -10.12 -14.04
CA GLU A 54 -4.96 -8.96 -14.14
C GLU A 54 -3.91 -8.91 -13.04
N CYS A 55 -3.93 -9.90 -12.15
CA CYS A 55 -2.93 -10.01 -11.09
C CYS A 55 -1.80 -10.89 -11.58
N GLY A 56 -0.58 -10.56 -11.17
CA GLY A 56 0.60 -11.34 -11.53
C GLY A 56 1.80 -10.79 -10.84
N LEU A 57 2.97 -11.38 -11.14
CA LEU A 57 4.22 -10.89 -10.59
C LEU A 57 4.50 -9.50 -11.14
N ALA A 58 4.73 -8.55 -10.24
CA ALA A 58 5.09 -7.20 -10.63
C ALA A 58 6.53 -7.19 -11.12
N LYS A 59 6.77 -6.45 -12.22
CA LYS A 59 8.14 -6.18 -12.64
C LYS A 59 8.77 -5.24 -11.63
N THR A 60 10.05 -5.43 -11.37
CA THR A 60 10.79 -4.56 -10.46
C THR A 60 11.77 -3.70 -11.24
N GLY A 61 12.09 -2.55 -10.66
CA GLY A 61 13.11 -1.65 -11.18
C GLY A 61 14.07 -1.29 -10.07
N ASP A 62 15.30 -0.97 -10.42
CA ASP A 62 16.31 -0.59 -9.44
C ASP A 62 16.13 0.87 -9.05
N VAL A 63 15.90 1.12 -7.76
CA VAL A 63 15.78 2.47 -7.20
C VAL A 63 16.65 2.52 -5.95
N ASP A 64 17.75 3.26 -6.06
CA ASP A 64 18.69 3.41 -4.94
C ASP A 64 19.13 2.08 -4.35
N GLY A 65 19.35 1.07 -5.20
CA GLY A 65 19.81 -0.24 -4.77
C GLY A 65 18.72 -1.23 -4.39
N ASP A 66 17.47 -0.79 -4.32
CA ASP A 66 16.34 -1.66 -4.00
C ASP A 66 15.60 -2.10 -5.27
N GLN A 67 15.13 -3.34 -5.28
CA GLN A 67 14.29 -3.86 -6.36
C GLN A 67 12.85 -3.50 -6.04
N VAL A 68 12.36 -2.44 -6.66
CA VAL A 68 11.03 -1.87 -6.37
C VAL A 68 10.03 -2.36 -7.42
N PRO A 69 8.84 -2.86 -7.00
CA PRO A 69 7.80 -3.19 -7.97
C PRO A 69 7.47 -1.98 -8.82
N VAL A 70 7.43 -2.15 -10.14
CA VAL A 70 7.15 -1.04 -11.05
C VAL A 70 5.73 -0.51 -10.85
N LYS A 71 4.77 -1.43 -10.70
CA LYS A 71 3.38 -1.05 -10.42
C LYS A 71 3.19 -1.02 -8.91
N HIS A 72 3.09 0.18 -8.37
CA HIS A 72 2.77 0.36 -6.95
C HIS A 72 2.11 1.71 -6.75
N PHE A 73 1.47 1.87 -5.61
CA PHE A 73 0.89 3.14 -5.23
C PHE A 73 0.98 3.30 -3.72
N GLY A 74 0.75 4.49 -3.25
CA GLY A 74 0.78 4.74 -1.83
C GLY A 74 0.50 6.19 -1.53
N VAL A 75 0.62 6.55 -0.27
CA VAL A 75 0.47 7.91 0.20
C VAL A 75 1.80 8.38 0.78
N ILE A 76 2.04 9.67 0.65
CA ILE A 76 3.21 10.29 1.25
C ILE A 76 2.76 10.87 2.59
N LEU A 77 3.28 10.28 3.66
CA LEU A 77 2.90 10.67 5.01
C LEU A 77 3.91 11.64 5.59
N ASP A 78 3.47 12.49 6.51
CA ASP A 78 4.41 13.27 7.28
C ASP A 78 5.19 12.32 8.20
N TRP A 79 6.28 12.83 8.80
CA TRP A 79 7.21 11.99 9.56
C TRP A 79 6.52 11.26 10.72
N SER A 80 5.68 11.95 11.45
CA SER A 80 4.98 11.39 12.60
C SER A 80 4.05 10.25 12.21
N ASP A 81 3.25 10.45 11.16
CA ASP A 81 2.33 9.42 10.67
C ASP A 81 3.08 8.22 10.11
N TRP A 82 4.22 8.47 9.43
CA TRP A 82 5.04 7.39 8.91
C TRP A 82 5.59 6.52 10.03
N GLU A 83 6.11 7.13 11.09
CA GLU A 83 6.64 6.37 12.23
C GLU A 83 5.56 5.52 12.89
N SER A 84 4.37 6.11 13.11
CA SER A 84 3.25 5.40 13.73
C SER A 84 2.82 4.21 12.90
N LEU A 85 2.71 4.39 11.59
CA LEU A 85 2.30 3.30 10.71
C LEU A 85 3.37 2.22 10.62
N ALA A 86 4.64 2.60 10.53
CA ALA A 86 5.73 1.64 10.46
C ALA A 86 5.75 0.74 11.70
N GLU A 87 5.60 1.32 12.88
CA GLU A 87 5.57 0.57 14.12
C GLU A 87 4.34 -0.36 14.20
N LYS A 88 3.18 0.15 13.81
CA LYS A 88 1.96 -0.64 13.79
C LYS A 88 2.09 -1.87 12.88
N LEU A 89 2.65 -1.69 11.69
CA LEU A 89 2.82 -2.78 10.74
C LEU A 89 3.86 -3.80 11.23
N LYS A 90 4.91 -3.34 11.87
CA LYS A 90 5.90 -4.25 12.47
C LYS A 90 5.27 -5.09 13.57
N ASN A 91 4.41 -4.48 14.40
CA ASN A 91 3.72 -5.18 15.47
C ASN A 91 2.72 -6.21 14.95
N LYS A 92 2.21 -6.00 13.75
CA LYS A 92 1.30 -6.95 13.09
C LYS A 92 2.04 -8.02 12.28
N GLU A 93 3.37 -8.02 12.37
CA GLU A 93 4.23 -8.99 11.70
C GLU A 93 4.04 -9.05 10.18
N ILE A 94 3.84 -7.88 9.58
CA ILE A 94 3.70 -7.77 8.12
C ILE A 94 5.05 -7.96 7.46
N LYS A 95 5.07 -8.76 6.41
CA LYS A 95 6.28 -8.97 5.62
C LYS A 95 6.45 -7.79 4.66
N PHE A 96 7.58 -7.10 4.77
CA PHE A 96 7.89 -5.96 3.89
C PHE A 96 8.68 -6.42 2.67
N ILE A 97 8.37 -5.84 1.51
CA ILE A 97 9.22 -5.99 0.32
C ILE A 97 10.49 -5.20 0.55
N ILE A 98 10.33 -3.97 1.06
CA ILE A 98 11.44 -3.11 1.47
C ILE A 98 11.16 -2.68 2.90
N GLU A 99 12.09 -2.97 3.81
CA GLU A 99 11.93 -2.58 5.20
C GLU A 99 11.88 -1.06 5.35
N PRO A 100 11.10 -0.54 6.32
CA PRO A 100 11.09 0.89 6.58
C PRO A 100 12.49 1.41 6.89
N HIS A 101 12.91 2.42 6.17
CA HIS A 101 14.22 3.03 6.38
C HIS A 101 14.20 4.49 5.90
N ILE A 102 15.25 5.21 6.23
CA ILE A 102 15.39 6.61 5.83
C ILE A 102 16.33 6.68 4.63
N ARG A 103 15.82 7.23 3.52
CA ARG A 103 16.60 7.43 2.29
C ARG A 103 17.24 8.81 2.32
N PHE A 104 18.46 8.91 1.84
CA PHE A 104 19.20 10.17 1.77
C PHE A 104 19.35 10.85 3.13
N LYS A 105 19.60 10.05 4.17
CA LYS A 105 19.71 10.55 5.54
C LYS A 105 20.80 11.64 5.64
N GLY A 106 20.40 12.80 6.14
CA GLY A 106 21.30 13.93 6.30
C GLY A 106 21.50 14.75 5.05
N GLU A 107 20.86 14.42 3.93
CA GLU A 107 20.99 15.12 2.66
C GLU A 107 19.69 15.83 2.28
N VAL A 108 19.79 16.74 1.32
CA VAL A 108 18.60 17.37 0.74
C VAL A 108 17.81 16.26 0.05
N GLY A 109 16.52 16.15 0.37
CA GLY A 109 15.69 15.08 -0.16
C GLY A 109 15.63 13.87 0.72
N GLU A 110 16.05 13.97 1.98
CA GLU A 110 15.92 12.89 2.95
C GLU A 110 14.46 12.41 3.00
N GLN A 111 14.27 11.10 2.88
CA GLN A 111 12.94 10.49 2.84
C GLN A 111 12.88 9.24 3.66
N ALA A 112 11.74 9.04 4.31
CA ALA A 112 11.41 7.75 4.89
C ALA A 112 10.76 6.90 3.81
N THR A 113 11.12 5.63 3.73
CA THR A 113 10.57 4.70 2.74
C THR A 113 9.90 3.54 3.44
N LYS A 114 8.76 3.15 2.90
CA LYS A 114 8.02 2.01 3.41
C LYS A 114 7.37 1.31 2.24
N LEU A 115 7.71 0.05 2.07
CA LEU A 115 7.12 -0.78 1.03
C LEU A 115 6.86 -2.15 1.61
N PHE A 116 5.69 -2.69 1.37
CA PHE A 116 5.32 -3.98 1.91
C PHE A 116 4.56 -4.79 0.87
N LEU A 117 4.53 -6.12 1.10
CA LEU A 117 3.87 -7.03 0.17
C LEU A 117 2.37 -6.76 0.14
N ASP A 118 1.83 -6.56 -1.06
CA ASP A 118 0.42 -6.30 -1.26
C ASP A 118 -0.29 -7.64 -1.55
N PRO A 119 -1.26 -8.04 -0.75
CA PRO A 119 -1.94 -9.32 -0.94
C PRO A 119 -2.87 -9.37 -2.14
N ARG A 120 -3.06 -8.27 -2.85
CA ARG A 120 -3.97 -8.26 -4.00
C ARG A 120 -3.51 -9.15 -5.15
N CYS A 121 -2.19 -9.35 -5.28
CA CYS A 121 -1.61 -10.20 -6.31
C CYS A 121 -0.58 -11.12 -5.66
N LYS A 122 -0.86 -12.40 -5.63
CA LYS A 122 0.05 -13.38 -5.03
C LYS A 122 1.21 -13.66 -5.94
N GLU A 123 2.34 -13.95 -5.35
CA GLU A 123 3.51 -14.41 -6.06
C GLU A 123 3.41 -15.88 -6.41
#